data_abeac0fd5c7dc3aa4649ba440bf61612
#
_entry.id   abeac0fd5c7dc3aa4649ba440bf61612
#
_cell.length_a   1.000
_cell.length_b   1.000
_cell.length_c   1.000
_cell.angle_alpha   90.00
_cell.angle_beta   90.00
_cell.angle_gamma   90.00
#
_symmetry.space_group_name_H-M   'P 1'
#
loop_
_entity.id
_entity.type
_entity.pdbx_description
1 polymer ?
#
loop_
_entity_poly.entity_id
_entity_poly.type
_entity_poly.pdbx_seq_one_letter_code
_entity_poly.pdbx_strand_id
1 'polypeptide(L)'
;MKGVLQLKITDIKPYIVQAHNDNWVYVKVYTDEGITGVGECSLETREKTVVAAVLELKRYLIGKDPLETEKNFYLCFRDEYWGAGCVLTSALSAVDIALWDIKGKALNTPVYQLLGGKFRDRVRVYANRWFFGGDTPDKLARLAE
;
A
#
# COMPACT_ATOMS: atom_id res chain seq x y z
N MET A 1 -13.34 31.45 2.48
CA MET A 1 -12.68 30.34 1.77
C MET A 1 -11.81 29.64 2.79
N LYS A 2 -12.10 28.36 3.14
CA LYS A 2 -11.17 27.55 3.96
C LYS A 2 -9.88 27.43 3.15
N GLY A 3 -8.73 27.79 3.74
CA GLY A 3 -7.44 27.71 3.07
C GLY A 3 -7.21 26.32 2.50
N VAL A 4 -6.54 26.24 1.38
CA VAL A 4 -6.12 24.96 0.78
C VAL A 4 -5.28 24.24 1.84
N LEU A 5 -5.68 23.03 2.19
CA LEU A 5 -4.96 22.20 3.15
C LEU A 5 -3.56 21.96 2.57
N GLN A 6 -2.54 22.50 3.22
CA GLN A 6 -1.16 22.38 2.77
C GLN A 6 -0.48 21.33 3.65
N LEU A 7 -0.31 20.12 3.13
CA LEU A 7 0.33 19.01 3.80
C LEU A 7 1.72 18.76 3.21
N LYS A 8 2.62 18.26 4.03
CA LYS A 8 3.95 17.81 3.58
C LYS A 8 4.27 16.44 4.14
N ILE A 9 4.80 15.60 3.30
CA ILE A 9 5.34 14.29 3.72
C ILE A 9 6.58 14.54 4.57
N THR A 10 6.57 14.06 5.81
CA THR A 10 7.69 14.21 6.76
C THR A 10 8.51 12.94 6.89
N ASP A 11 7.87 11.78 6.73
CA ASP A 11 8.58 10.49 6.81
C ASP A 11 7.84 9.39 6.04
N ILE A 12 8.58 8.36 5.61
CA ILE A 12 8.06 7.13 5.03
C ILE A 12 8.80 5.96 5.70
N LYS A 13 8.04 5.07 6.34
CA LYS A 13 8.60 3.94 7.08
C LYS A 13 8.00 2.63 6.60
N PRO A 14 8.81 1.70 6.09
CA PRO A 14 8.40 0.32 5.86
C PRO A 14 8.46 -0.49 7.16
N TYR A 15 7.54 -1.44 7.30
CA TYR A 15 7.45 -2.38 8.43
C TYR A 15 7.27 -3.79 7.90
N ILE A 16 8.15 -4.71 8.31
CA ILE A 16 7.96 -6.14 8.08
C ILE A 16 7.21 -6.69 9.28
N VAL A 17 6.04 -7.25 9.03
CA VAL A 17 5.18 -7.85 10.05
C VAL A 17 5.10 -9.34 9.80
N GLN A 18 5.54 -10.13 10.76
CA GLN A 18 5.42 -11.58 10.69
C GLN A 18 3.94 -11.97 10.83
N ALA A 19 3.43 -12.68 9.83
CA ALA A 19 2.13 -13.32 9.87
C ALA A 19 2.35 -14.83 9.71
N HIS A 20 1.48 -15.61 10.21
CA HIS A 20 1.51 -17.06 10.34
C HIS A 20 2.64 -17.81 9.54
N ASN A 21 2.56 -17.85 8.22
CA ASN A 21 3.55 -18.51 7.35
C ASN A 21 4.34 -17.55 6.45
N ASP A 22 3.91 -16.29 6.36
CA ASP A 22 4.47 -15.29 5.46
C ASP A 22 4.76 -14.01 6.22
N ASN A 23 5.61 -13.17 5.66
CA ASN A 23 5.82 -11.81 6.15
C ASN A 23 5.03 -10.82 5.27
N TRP A 24 4.41 -9.85 5.93
CA TRP A 24 3.74 -8.74 5.28
C TRP A 24 4.62 -7.49 5.35
N VAL A 25 4.65 -6.72 4.28
CA VAL A 25 5.40 -5.47 4.25
C VAL A 25 4.42 -4.31 4.11
N TYR A 26 4.29 -3.53 5.18
CA TYR A 26 3.48 -2.32 5.19
C TYR A 26 4.36 -1.09 5.07
N VAL A 27 3.83 -0.06 4.41
CA VAL A 27 4.44 1.26 4.32
C VAL A 27 3.54 2.26 4.99
N LYS A 28 4.10 3.04 5.93
CA LYS A 28 3.40 4.15 6.57
C LYS A 28 4.03 5.47 6.16
N VAL A 29 3.22 6.36 5.61
CA VAL A 29 3.58 7.72 5.23
C VAL A 29 3.07 8.68 6.31
N TYR A 30 3.93 9.59 6.73
CA TYR A 30 3.65 10.58 7.77
C TYR A 30 3.60 11.98 7.16
N THR A 31 2.76 12.84 7.72
CA THR A 31 2.67 14.25 7.34
C THR A 31 2.94 15.18 8.53
N ASP A 32 3.20 16.44 8.25
CA ASP A 32 3.41 17.50 9.24
C ASP A 32 2.16 17.82 10.07
N GLU A 33 0.96 17.59 9.54
CA GLU A 33 -0.31 17.77 10.25
C GLU A 33 -0.80 16.53 10.99
N GLY A 34 0.04 15.48 11.10
CA GLY A 34 -0.27 14.25 11.85
C GLY A 34 -1.20 13.28 11.12
N ILE A 35 -1.68 13.60 9.94
CA ILE A 35 -2.41 12.65 9.09
C ILE A 35 -1.40 11.61 8.56
N THR A 36 -1.73 10.34 8.66
CA THR A 36 -0.88 9.26 8.17
C THR A 36 -1.65 8.35 7.23
N GLY A 37 -0.97 7.79 6.25
CA GLY A 37 -1.51 6.78 5.35
C GLY A 37 -0.73 5.48 5.41
N VAL A 38 -1.39 4.38 5.07
CA VAL A 38 -0.82 3.04 5.06
C VAL A 38 -1.08 2.38 3.72
N GLY A 39 -0.05 1.74 3.18
CA GLY A 39 -0.12 0.87 2.01
C GLY A 39 0.61 -0.44 2.27
N GLU A 40 0.47 -1.39 1.36
CA GLU A 40 1.07 -2.71 1.46
C GLU A 40 1.83 -3.05 0.18
N CYS A 41 3.02 -3.62 0.33
CA CYS A 41 3.88 -4.06 -0.78
C CYS A 41 4.46 -5.45 -0.55
N SER A 42 3.70 -6.35 0.08
CA SER A 42 4.16 -7.71 0.35
C SER A 42 4.58 -8.41 -0.95
N LEU A 43 5.82 -8.84 -0.99
CA LEU A 43 6.38 -9.65 -2.05
C LEU A 43 7.14 -10.79 -1.39
N GLU A 44 6.51 -11.97 -1.41
CA GLU A 44 6.98 -13.16 -0.70
C GLU A 44 8.46 -13.44 -1.02
N THR A 45 9.24 -13.72 0.03
CA THR A 45 10.69 -13.97 -0.02
C THR A 45 11.56 -12.79 -0.49
N ARG A 46 10.99 -11.60 -0.69
CA ARG A 46 11.69 -10.39 -1.15
C ARG A 46 11.47 -9.18 -0.25
N GLU A 47 11.03 -9.39 0.99
CA GLU A 47 10.65 -8.34 1.93
C GLU A 47 11.74 -7.29 2.10
N LYS A 48 12.97 -7.72 2.33
CA LYS A 48 14.12 -6.80 2.51
C LYS A 48 14.42 -6.00 1.25
N THR A 49 14.23 -6.59 0.07
CA THR A 49 14.47 -5.92 -1.21
C THR A 49 13.40 -4.85 -1.46
N VAL A 50 12.13 -5.16 -1.18
CA VAL A 50 11.04 -4.19 -1.29
C VAL A 50 11.20 -3.05 -0.26
N VAL A 51 11.60 -3.37 0.97
CA VAL A 51 11.92 -2.36 1.99
C VAL A 51 13.01 -1.40 1.51
N ALA A 52 14.09 -1.91 0.91
CA ALA A 52 15.14 -1.06 0.34
C ALA A 52 14.59 -0.15 -0.76
N ALA A 53 13.77 -0.68 -1.67
CA ALA A 53 13.13 0.10 -2.73
C ALA A 53 12.22 1.21 -2.17
N VAL A 54 11.42 0.95 -1.13
CA VAL A 54 10.61 1.98 -0.46
C VAL A 54 11.49 3.10 0.12
N LEU A 55 12.61 2.74 0.74
CA LEU A 55 13.54 3.72 1.31
C LEU A 55 14.23 4.58 0.23
N GLU A 56 14.42 4.04 -0.96
CA GLU A 56 14.90 4.82 -2.10
C GLU A 56 13.83 5.80 -2.61
N LEU A 57 12.57 5.38 -2.73
CA LEU A 57 11.47 6.28 -3.11
C LEU A 57 11.27 7.43 -2.12
N LYS A 58 11.55 7.21 -0.85
CA LYS A 58 11.44 8.23 0.20
C LYS A 58 12.18 9.51 -0.15
N ARG A 59 13.37 9.45 -0.75
CA ARG A 59 14.19 10.63 -1.09
C ARG A 59 13.49 11.60 -2.04
N TYR A 60 12.59 11.11 -2.90
CA TYR A 60 11.84 11.94 -3.86
C TYR A 60 10.62 12.60 -3.24
N LEU A 61 10.07 11.98 -2.21
CA LEU A 61 8.75 12.31 -1.68
C LEU A 61 8.78 13.18 -0.42
N ILE A 62 9.87 13.19 0.34
CA ILE A 62 9.99 14.05 1.52
C ILE A 62 9.80 15.52 1.15
N GLY A 63 8.93 16.22 1.89
CA GLY A 63 8.58 17.62 1.67
C GLY A 63 7.56 17.86 0.55
N LYS A 64 7.14 16.82 -0.20
CA LYS A 64 6.10 16.94 -1.22
C LYS A 64 4.71 16.97 -0.59
N ASP A 65 3.75 17.51 -1.33
CA ASP A 65 2.33 17.47 -0.96
C ASP A 65 1.78 16.07 -1.24
N PRO A 66 1.31 15.32 -0.22
CA PRO A 66 0.75 13.98 -0.39
C PRO A 66 -0.56 13.96 -1.18
N LEU A 67 -1.26 15.10 -1.32
CA LEU A 67 -2.51 15.19 -2.06
C LEU A 67 -2.32 15.20 -3.58
N GLU A 68 -1.10 15.51 -4.05
CA GLU A 68 -0.71 15.44 -5.47
C GLU A 68 -0.35 13.99 -5.86
N THR A 69 -1.27 13.04 -5.68
CA THR A 69 -1.03 11.60 -5.85
C THR A 69 -0.43 11.25 -7.21
N GLU A 70 -1.06 11.70 -8.31
CA GLU A 70 -0.59 11.47 -9.67
C GLU A 70 0.82 12.01 -9.93
N LYS A 71 1.09 13.24 -9.48
CA LYS A 71 2.40 13.86 -9.64
C LYS A 71 3.48 13.10 -8.88
N ASN A 72 3.18 12.67 -7.65
CA ASN A 72 4.09 11.88 -6.83
C ASN A 72 4.33 10.49 -7.43
N PHE A 73 3.28 9.86 -7.98
CA PHE A 73 3.42 8.61 -8.72
C PHE A 73 4.35 8.77 -9.92
N TYR A 74 4.11 9.78 -10.76
CA TYR A 74 4.95 10.06 -11.92
C TYR A 74 6.40 10.35 -11.55
N LEU A 75 6.62 11.13 -10.50
CA LEU A 75 7.96 11.45 -10.00
C LEU A 75 8.72 10.17 -9.63
N CYS A 76 8.09 9.25 -8.91
CA CYS A 76 8.71 7.99 -8.51
C CYS A 76 8.86 6.98 -9.64
N PHE A 77 7.96 6.99 -10.64
CA PHE A 77 7.97 6.02 -11.73
C PHE A 77 8.91 6.42 -12.88
N ARG A 78 8.99 7.71 -13.20
CA ARG A 78 9.69 8.20 -14.42
C ARG A 78 11.09 8.74 -14.17
N ASP A 79 11.39 9.21 -12.95
CA ASP A 79 12.72 9.73 -12.63
C ASP A 79 13.77 8.62 -12.46
N GLU A 80 13.33 7.36 -12.42
CA GLU A 80 14.20 6.20 -12.42
C GLU A 80 14.35 5.63 -13.85
N TYR A 81 15.56 5.57 -14.35
CA TYR A 81 15.86 4.98 -15.66
C TYR A 81 15.39 3.50 -15.74
N TRP A 82 15.42 2.80 -14.60
CA TRP A 82 15.00 1.40 -14.44
C TRP A 82 13.75 1.28 -13.56
N GLY A 83 12.74 2.08 -13.81
CA GLY A 83 11.57 2.23 -12.94
C GLY A 83 10.58 1.06 -12.90
N ALA A 84 10.79 -0.01 -13.67
CA ALA A 84 9.87 -1.13 -13.76
C ALA A 84 10.42 -2.42 -13.12
N GLY A 85 9.51 -3.38 -12.87
CA GLY A 85 9.81 -4.68 -12.27
C GLY A 85 9.05 -4.91 -10.97
N CYS A 86 8.88 -6.18 -10.58
CA CYS A 86 7.99 -6.54 -9.46
C CYS A 86 8.35 -5.84 -8.14
N VAL A 87 9.65 -5.68 -7.83
CA VAL A 87 10.10 -5.04 -6.59
C VAL A 87 9.78 -3.55 -6.58
N LEU A 88 10.19 -2.83 -7.62
CA LEU A 88 10.00 -1.38 -7.70
C LEU A 88 8.52 -1.02 -7.82
N THR A 89 7.77 -1.77 -8.62
CA THR A 89 6.32 -1.54 -8.77
C THR A 89 5.57 -1.84 -7.48
N SER A 90 5.94 -2.89 -6.73
CA SER A 90 5.33 -3.16 -5.41
C SER A 90 5.61 -2.04 -4.41
N ALA A 91 6.84 -1.56 -4.34
CA ALA A 91 7.21 -0.45 -3.47
C ALA A 91 6.44 0.83 -3.82
N LEU A 92 6.38 1.18 -5.11
CA LEU A 92 5.64 2.33 -5.61
C LEU A 92 4.14 2.20 -5.31
N SER A 93 3.55 1.02 -5.54
CA SER A 93 2.13 0.74 -5.27
C SER A 93 1.79 0.98 -3.80
N ALA A 94 2.62 0.49 -2.86
CA ALA A 94 2.38 0.72 -1.43
C ALA A 94 2.43 2.19 -1.05
N VAL A 95 3.36 2.95 -1.61
CA VAL A 95 3.45 4.39 -1.37
C VAL A 95 2.23 5.09 -1.96
N ASP A 96 1.83 4.78 -3.18
CA ASP A 96 0.65 5.35 -3.83
C ASP A 96 -0.64 5.07 -3.03
N ILE A 97 -0.85 3.83 -2.60
CA ILE A 97 -1.98 3.46 -1.73
C ILE A 97 -1.96 4.31 -0.44
N ALA A 98 -0.79 4.48 0.19
CA ALA A 98 -0.67 5.30 1.39
C ALA A 98 -0.99 6.78 1.13
N LEU A 99 -0.62 7.33 -0.03
CA LEU A 99 -0.97 8.71 -0.42
C LEU A 99 -2.48 8.85 -0.66
N TRP A 100 -3.13 7.87 -1.30
CA TRP A 100 -4.58 7.85 -1.44
C TRP A 100 -5.30 7.74 -0.10
N ASP A 101 -4.76 6.98 0.87
CA ASP A 101 -5.29 6.88 2.23
C ASP A 101 -5.18 8.23 2.97
N ILE A 102 -4.05 8.95 2.84
CA ILE A 102 -3.91 10.31 3.36
C ILE A 102 -4.94 11.25 2.72
N LYS A 103 -5.08 11.21 1.40
CA LYS A 103 -6.02 12.06 0.65
C LYS A 103 -7.46 11.81 1.08
N GLY A 104 -7.86 10.55 1.25
CA GLY A 104 -9.17 10.18 1.76
C GLY A 104 -9.44 10.74 3.16
N LYS A 105 -8.46 10.60 4.07
CA LYS A 105 -8.53 11.14 5.44
C LYS A 105 -8.58 12.67 5.46
N ALA A 106 -7.72 13.32 4.69
CA ALA A 106 -7.66 14.78 4.60
C ALA A 106 -8.96 15.40 4.06
N LEU A 107 -9.61 14.72 3.12
CA LEU A 107 -10.88 15.15 2.53
C LEU A 107 -12.12 14.59 3.27
N ASN A 108 -11.91 13.79 4.32
CA ASN A 108 -12.97 13.04 5.03
C ASN A 108 -13.88 12.27 4.05
N THR A 109 -13.27 11.61 3.08
CA THR A 109 -13.97 10.92 1.98
C THR A 109 -13.33 9.55 1.77
N PRO A 110 -14.09 8.45 1.72
CA PRO A 110 -13.55 7.13 1.42
C PRO A 110 -12.87 7.10 0.05
N VAL A 111 -11.74 6.38 -0.05
CA VAL A 111 -10.95 6.32 -1.29
C VAL A 111 -11.77 5.85 -2.49
N TYR A 112 -12.70 4.89 -2.32
CA TYR A 112 -13.54 4.44 -3.43
C TYR A 112 -14.40 5.57 -4.03
N GLN A 113 -14.80 6.56 -3.24
CA GLN A 113 -15.52 7.73 -3.75
C GLN A 113 -14.62 8.64 -4.58
N LEU A 114 -13.36 8.79 -4.18
CA LEU A 114 -12.36 9.54 -4.94
C LEU A 114 -12.01 8.86 -6.27
N LEU A 115 -12.16 7.55 -6.33
CA LEU A 115 -11.88 6.72 -7.52
C LEU A 115 -13.10 6.53 -8.46
N GLY A 116 -14.20 7.26 -8.24
CA GLY A 116 -15.36 7.22 -9.13
C GLY A 116 -16.63 6.60 -8.53
N GLY A 117 -16.61 6.26 -7.24
CA GLY A 117 -17.79 5.79 -6.51
C GLY A 117 -17.90 4.27 -6.40
N LYS A 118 -18.94 3.83 -5.71
CA LYS A 118 -19.18 2.42 -5.39
C LYS A 118 -19.79 1.70 -6.60
N PHE A 119 -19.11 0.68 -7.10
CA PHE A 119 -19.61 -0.15 -8.20
C PHE A 119 -20.52 -1.29 -7.72
N ARG A 120 -20.27 -1.85 -6.52
CA ARG A 120 -21.07 -2.94 -5.95
C ARG A 120 -21.09 -2.87 -4.42
N ASP A 121 -22.17 -3.41 -3.80
CA ASP A 121 -22.30 -3.43 -2.34
C ASP A 121 -21.66 -4.65 -1.68
N ARG A 122 -21.52 -5.73 -2.44
CA ARG A 122 -20.92 -6.98 -1.98
C ARG A 122 -19.93 -7.50 -2.99
N VAL A 123 -18.81 -8.03 -2.50
CA VAL A 123 -17.77 -8.70 -3.31
C VAL A 123 -17.84 -10.19 -3.00
N ARG A 124 -17.90 -11.00 -4.05
CA ARG A 124 -17.78 -12.45 -3.91
C ARG A 124 -16.33 -12.77 -3.52
N VAL A 125 -16.17 -13.52 -2.45
CA VAL A 125 -14.87 -13.98 -1.95
C VAL A 125 -14.77 -15.49 -2.03
N TYR A 126 -13.56 -16.00 -2.01
CA TYR A 126 -13.28 -17.42 -1.80
C TYR A 126 -12.24 -17.57 -0.69
N ALA A 127 -12.31 -18.66 0.06
CA ALA A 127 -11.28 -19.00 1.02
C ALA A 127 -10.08 -19.56 0.26
N ASN A 128 -8.90 -18.95 0.45
CA ASN A 128 -7.64 -19.47 -0.07
C ASN A 128 -6.91 -20.23 1.02
N ARG A 129 -6.10 -21.22 0.63
CA ARG A 129 -5.29 -22.02 1.58
C ARG A 129 -6.11 -22.82 2.60
N TRP A 130 -7.43 -23.00 2.40
CA TRP A 130 -8.30 -23.79 3.25
C TRP A 130 -7.83 -25.25 3.38
N PHE A 131 -7.10 -25.73 2.39
CA PHE A 131 -6.59 -27.10 2.30
C PHE A 131 -5.28 -27.33 3.07
N PHE A 132 -4.68 -26.31 3.68
CA PHE A 132 -3.45 -26.47 4.45
C PHE A 132 -3.68 -27.36 5.68
N GLY A 133 -2.86 -28.42 5.82
CA GLY A 133 -3.00 -29.46 6.85
C GLY A 133 -3.87 -30.65 6.45
N GLY A 134 -4.49 -30.61 5.26
CA GLY A 134 -5.21 -31.72 4.69
C GLY A 134 -4.28 -32.70 3.96
N ASP A 135 -3.76 -33.70 4.67
CA ASP A 135 -2.89 -34.75 4.15
C ASP A 135 -3.66 -36.04 3.73
N THR A 136 -4.97 -36.05 3.99
CA THR A 136 -5.87 -37.14 3.62
C THR A 136 -7.17 -36.58 3.03
N PRO A 137 -7.90 -37.37 2.17
CA PRO A 137 -9.19 -36.96 1.62
C PRO A 137 -10.22 -36.59 2.68
N ASP A 138 -10.29 -37.34 3.80
CA ASP A 138 -11.21 -37.05 4.89
C ASP A 138 -10.90 -35.76 5.63
N LYS A 139 -9.61 -35.42 5.81
CA LYS A 139 -9.21 -34.13 6.39
C LYS A 139 -9.53 -32.98 5.43
N LEU A 140 -9.29 -33.14 4.15
CA LEU A 140 -9.64 -32.14 3.14
C LEU A 140 -11.15 -31.89 3.10
N ALA A 141 -11.97 -32.94 3.17
CA ALA A 141 -13.41 -32.79 3.23
C ALA A 141 -13.88 -31.98 4.43
N ARG A 142 -13.33 -32.24 5.62
CA ARG A 142 -13.64 -31.46 6.85
C ARG A 142 -13.18 -30.02 6.81
N LEU A 143 -12.07 -29.73 6.13
CA LEU A 143 -11.56 -28.34 5.98
C LEU A 143 -12.36 -27.53 4.96
N ALA A 144 -13.12 -28.21 4.08
CA ALA A 144 -13.97 -27.58 3.07
C ALA A 144 -15.37 -27.18 3.58
N GLU A 145 -15.80 -27.67 4.75
CA GLU A 145 -17.04 -27.32 5.44
C GLU A 145 -16.89 -25.99 6.20
#